data_a66c779dfa4e3e2a68b01b44a730d41f
#
_entry.id   a66c779dfa4e3e2a68b01b44a730d41f
#
_cell.length_a   1.000
_cell.length_b   1.000
_cell.length_c   1.000
_cell.angle_alpha   90.00
_cell.angle_beta   90.00
_cell.angle_gamma   90.00
#
_symmetry.space_group_name_H-M   'P 1'
#
loop_
_entity.id
_entity.type
_entity.pdbx_description
1 polymer ?
#
loop_
_entity_poly.entity_id
_entity_poly.type
_entity_poly.pdbx_seq_one_letter_code
_entity_poly.pdbx_strand_id
1 'polypeptide(L)'
;VTGVQTCALPIFYRDSENLYREAIAQNLLQIFFLDTYDKVQRYFTEEQINGSNRKEELFKKFINLVHTYCTTQRDVVFYADQLCISTRYLSAITKQVAENSAKEIIDENLILELKMALQSTGMSLKEIADKYRFPDQSFFGRYFKKHTGMSPKEYRAKKN
;
A
#
# COMPACT_ATOMS: atom_id res chain seq x y z
N VAL A 1 -23.66 -27.62 -11.16
CA VAL A 1 -22.35 -28.17 -11.59
C VAL A 1 -21.24 -27.25 -11.06
N THR A 2 -21.05 -27.20 -9.75
CA THR A 2 -20.09 -26.28 -9.12
C THR A 2 -19.18 -26.96 -8.06
N GLY A 3 -19.09 -28.30 -8.07
CA GLY A 3 -18.40 -29.04 -7.00
C GLY A 3 -17.00 -29.53 -7.34
N VAL A 4 -16.47 -29.37 -8.55
CA VAL A 4 -15.25 -30.08 -8.99
C VAL A 4 -13.98 -29.20 -8.93
N GLN A 5 -14.09 -27.89 -8.91
CA GLN A 5 -12.91 -27.00 -8.98
C GLN A 5 -12.15 -26.79 -7.68
N THR A 6 -12.77 -27.04 -6.53
CA THR A 6 -12.12 -26.80 -5.23
C THR A 6 -11.25 -27.96 -4.70
N CYS A 7 -11.35 -29.14 -5.31
CA CYS A 7 -10.62 -30.34 -4.85
C CYS A 7 -9.27 -30.59 -5.55
N ALA A 8 -9.01 -29.94 -6.70
CA ALA A 8 -7.82 -30.24 -7.49
C ALA A 8 -6.53 -29.65 -6.89
N LEU A 9 -6.55 -28.43 -6.39
CA LEU A 9 -5.38 -27.75 -5.82
C LEU A 9 -4.72 -28.48 -4.64
N PRO A 10 -5.48 -29.00 -3.62
CA PRO A 10 -4.90 -29.74 -2.52
C PRO A 10 -4.29 -31.08 -2.91
N ILE A 11 -4.81 -31.75 -3.96
CA ILE A 11 -4.35 -33.06 -4.41
C ILE A 11 -2.97 -32.96 -5.06
N PHE A 12 -2.75 -31.96 -5.94
CA PHE A 12 -1.46 -31.77 -6.62
C PHE A 12 -0.35 -31.27 -5.69
N TYR A 13 -0.70 -30.56 -4.62
CA TYR A 13 0.29 -30.04 -3.66
C TYR A 13 0.79 -31.12 -2.70
N ARG A 14 0.01 -32.19 -2.45
CA ARG A 14 0.38 -33.29 -1.54
C ARG A 14 1.28 -34.34 -2.18
N ASP A 15 1.32 -34.42 -3.49
CA ASP A 15 2.15 -35.40 -4.21
C ASP A 15 3.58 -34.86 -4.36
N SER A 16 4.45 -35.24 -3.42
CA SER A 16 5.86 -34.86 -3.40
C SER A 16 6.68 -35.47 -4.54
N GLU A 17 6.19 -36.49 -5.22
CA GLU A 17 6.89 -37.21 -6.30
C GLU A 17 6.58 -36.64 -7.68
N ASN A 18 5.65 -35.70 -7.81
CA ASN A 18 5.30 -35.12 -9.10
C ASN A 18 6.39 -34.13 -9.58
N LEU A 19 7.15 -34.56 -10.60
CA LEU A 19 8.21 -33.78 -11.23
C LEU A 19 7.77 -32.42 -11.77
N TYR A 20 6.49 -32.24 -12.08
CA TYR A 20 5.93 -31.02 -12.66
C TYR A 20 5.14 -30.17 -11.66
N ARG A 21 5.23 -30.48 -10.37
CA ARG A 21 4.43 -29.82 -9.32
C ARG A 21 4.51 -28.31 -9.35
N GLU A 22 5.71 -27.75 -9.52
CA GLU A 22 5.91 -26.29 -9.57
C GLU A 22 5.30 -25.69 -10.83
N ALA A 23 5.49 -26.35 -11.98
CA ALA A 23 4.92 -25.89 -13.25
C ALA A 23 3.39 -25.96 -13.23
N ILE A 24 2.82 -27.00 -12.62
CA ILE A 24 1.37 -27.13 -12.44
C ILE A 24 0.85 -26.01 -11.53
N ALA A 25 1.52 -25.72 -10.41
CA ALA A 25 1.13 -24.67 -9.51
C ALA A 25 1.18 -23.28 -10.17
N GLN A 26 2.22 -23.00 -10.96
CA GLN A 26 2.35 -21.76 -11.72
C GLN A 26 1.24 -21.60 -12.75
N ASN A 27 0.94 -22.67 -13.51
CA ASN A 27 -0.13 -22.65 -14.51
C ASN A 27 -1.52 -22.47 -13.87
N LEU A 28 -1.76 -23.11 -12.72
CA LEU A 28 -3.02 -22.93 -11.99
C LEU A 28 -3.19 -21.52 -11.46
N LEU A 29 -2.11 -20.91 -10.94
CA LEU A 29 -2.10 -19.51 -10.53
C LEU A 29 -2.35 -18.59 -11.74
N GLN A 30 -1.72 -18.86 -12.87
CA GLN A 30 -1.92 -18.08 -14.10
C GLN A 30 -3.35 -18.16 -14.58
N ILE A 31 -3.95 -19.36 -14.61
CA ILE A 31 -5.36 -19.56 -14.96
C ILE A 31 -6.27 -18.81 -13.99
N PHE A 32 -5.99 -18.89 -12.68
CA PHE A 32 -6.75 -18.18 -11.65
C PHE A 32 -6.72 -16.66 -11.86
N PHE A 33 -5.53 -16.10 -12.13
CA PHE A 33 -5.40 -14.66 -12.39
C PHE A 33 -6.10 -14.23 -13.68
N LEU A 34 -5.99 -15.02 -14.75
CA LEU A 34 -6.65 -14.72 -16.02
C LEU A 34 -8.18 -14.80 -15.89
N ASP A 35 -8.71 -15.83 -15.22
CA ASP A 35 -10.15 -15.99 -14.97
C ASP A 35 -10.69 -14.87 -14.06
N THR A 36 -9.91 -14.50 -13.03
CA THR A 36 -10.26 -13.39 -12.14
C THR A 36 -10.25 -12.06 -12.90
N TYR A 37 -9.22 -11.82 -13.73
CA TYR A 37 -9.12 -10.62 -14.55
C TYR A 37 -10.28 -10.51 -15.55
N ASP A 38 -10.62 -11.60 -16.25
CA ASP A 38 -11.76 -11.65 -17.19
C ASP A 38 -13.09 -11.36 -16.46
N LYS A 39 -13.30 -11.95 -15.27
CA LYS A 39 -14.48 -11.69 -14.46
C LYS A 39 -14.55 -10.23 -14.00
N VAL A 40 -13.44 -9.69 -13.51
CA VAL A 40 -13.36 -8.28 -13.13
C VAL A 40 -13.71 -7.38 -14.32
N GLN A 41 -13.15 -7.64 -15.50
CA GLN A 41 -13.46 -6.86 -16.71
C GLN A 41 -14.93 -6.97 -17.13
N ARG A 42 -15.57 -8.12 -16.98
CA ARG A 42 -16.99 -8.29 -17.32
C ARG A 42 -17.93 -7.68 -16.29
N TYR A 43 -17.59 -7.72 -15.01
CA TYR A 43 -18.43 -7.18 -13.94
C TYR A 43 -18.30 -5.66 -13.80
N PHE A 44 -17.16 -5.10 -14.19
CA PHE A 44 -16.96 -3.66 -14.27
C PHE A 44 -17.19 -3.23 -15.73
N THR A 45 -18.45 -3.00 -16.10
CA THR A 45 -18.78 -2.39 -17.40
C THR A 45 -18.09 -1.04 -17.53
N GLU A 46 -17.75 -0.63 -18.76
CA GLU A 46 -17.11 0.68 -19.02
C GLU A 46 -17.89 1.86 -18.42
N GLU A 47 -19.20 1.75 -18.25
CA GLU A 47 -20.02 2.74 -17.54
C GLU A 47 -19.75 2.79 -16.03
N GLN A 48 -19.46 1.66 -15.40
CA GLN A 48 -19.06 1.63 -13.97
C GLN A 48 -17.60 2.05 -13.80
N ILE A 49 -16.73 1.79 -14.79
CA ILE A 49 -15.34 2.26 -14.80
C ILE A 49 -15.29 3.76 -15.11
N ASN A 50 -16.09 4.25 -16.06
CA ASN A 50 -16.14 5.67 -16.46
C ASN A 50 -17.12 6.50 -15.61
N GLY A 51 -18.16 5.91 -15.06
CA GLY A 51 -19.14 6.56 -14.18
C GLY A 51 -18.71 6.55 -12.70
N SER A 52 -17.81 5.68 -12.31
CA SER A 52 -17.17 5.72 -11.01
C SER A 52 -16.07 6.76 -11.01
N ASN A 53 -16.44 7.89 -11.38
CA ASN A 53 -16.33 8.94 -10.43
C ASN A 53 -14.94 9.57 -10.46
N ARG A 54 -14.89 10.74 -11.05
CA ARG A 54 -13.79 11.73 -10.90
C ARG A 54 -13.15 11.70 -9.50
N LYS A 55 -13.90 11.33 -8.45
CA LYS A 55 -13.40 11.19 -7.09
C LYS A 55 -12.48 10.00 -6.92
N GLU A 56 -12.82 8.83 -7.47
CA GLU A 56 -11.96 7.64 -7.38
C GLU A 56 -10.70 7.80 -8.23
N GLU A 57 -10.82 8.44 -9.39
CA GLU A 57 -9.66 8.78 -10.21
C GLU A 57 -8.73 9.76 -9.49
N LEU A 58 -9.29 10.82 -8.89
CA LEU A 58 -8.53 11.76 -8.08
C LEU A 58 -7.90 11.07 -6.85
N PHE A 59 -8.62 10.14 -6.23
CA PHE A 59 -8.09 9.35 -5.12
C PHE A 59 -6.93 8.47 -5.57
N LYS A 60 -7.04 7.76 -6.71
CA LYS A 60 -5.93 6.97 -7.28
C LYS A 60 -4.71 7.84 -7.57
N LYS A 61 -4.90 9.01 -8.17
CA LYS A 61 -3.83 9.99 -8.41
C LYS A 61 -3.21 10.46 -7.09
N PHE A 62 -4.02 10.74 -6.07
CA PHE A 62 -3.53 11.09 -4.74
C PHE A 62 -2.65 9.99 -4.14
N ILE A 63 -3.08 8.73 -4.17
CA ILE A 63 -2.29 7.59 -3.66
C ILE A 63 -0.95 7.48 -4.40
N ASN A 64 -0.93 7.63 -5.72
CA ASN A 64 0.31 7.61 -6.50
C ASN A 64 1.26 8.75 -6.09
N LEU A 65 0.73 9.96 -5.86
CA LEU A 65 1.53 11.08 -5.34
C LEU A 65 2.06 10.80 -3.92
N VAL A 66 1.24 10.19 -3.05
CA VAL A 66 1.68 9.80 -1.70
C VAL A 66 2.84 8.82 -1.78
N HIS A 67 2.75 7.76 -2.57
CA HIS A 67 3.85 6.82 -2.76
C HIS A 67 5.14 7.49 -3.27
N THR A 68 5.00 8.50 -4.14
CA THR A 68 6.15 9.20 -4.71
C THR A 68 6.79 10.18 -3.73
N TYR A 69 5.97 10.91 -2.97
CA TYR A 69 6.42 12.11 -2.26
C TYR A 69 6.32 12.05 -0.72
N CYS A 70 5.68 11.06 -0.10
CA CYS A 70 5.46 11.02 1.36
C CYS A 70 6.76 11.11 2.18
N THR A 71 7.88 10.69 1.61
CA THR A 71 9.20 10.77 2.26
C THR A 71 9.73 12.19 2.38
N THR A 72 9.30 13.09 1.49
CA THR A 72 9.79 14.47 1.40
C THR A 72 8.73 15.53 1.64
N GLN A 73 7.47 15.22 1.34
CA GLN A 73 6.31 16.11 1.44
C GLN A 73 5.25 15.50 2.35
N ARG A 74 4.85 16.22 3.39
CA ARG A 74 3.89 15.75 4.42
C ARG A 74 2.68 16.65 4.55
N ASP A 75 2.69 17.77 3.85
CA ASP A 75 1.59 18.73 3.89
C ASP A 75 0.52 18.35 2.86
N VAL A 76 -0.72 18.27 3.31
CA VAL A 76 -1.90 18.00 2.47
C VAL A 76 -2.05 19.04 1.36
N VAL A 77 -1.62 20.28 1.61
CA VAL A 77 -1.66 21.37 0.62
C VAL A 77 -0.88 21.00 -0.62
N PHE A 78 0.35 20.47 -0.48
CA PHE A 78 1.16 20.03 -1.62
C PHE A 78 0.39 19.06 -2.54
N TYR A 79 -0.26 18.06 -1.97
CA TYR A 79 -1.00 17.05 -2.75
C TYR A 79 -2.24 17.63 -3.42
N ALA A 80 -2.95 18.51 -2.72
CA ALA A 80 -4.11 19.20 -3.28
C ALA A 80 -3.72 20.08 -4.48
N ASP A 81 -2.61 20.81 -4.37
CA ASP A 81 -2.06 21.65 -5.44
C ASP A 81 -1.63 20.80 -6.65
N GLN A 82 -0.95 19.67 -6.43
CA GLN A 82 -0.57 18.74 -7.51
C GLN A 82 -1.79 18.16 -8.26
N LEU A 83 -2.92 18.04 -7.57
CA LEU A 83 -4.18 17.57 -8.16
C LEU A 83 -5.06 18.71 -8.70
N CYS A 84 -4.62 19.98 -8.57
CA CYS A 84 -5.38 21.18 -8.93
C CYS A 84 -6.77 21.22 -8.27
N ILE A 85 -6.85 20.83 -6.98
CA ILE A 85 -8.07 20.86 -6.16
C ILE A 85 -7.83 21.50 -4.80
N SER A 86 -8.91 21.88 -4.11
CA SER A 86 -8.78 22.39 -2.74
C SER A 86 -8.50 21.26 -1.75
N THR A 87 -7.79 21.58 -0.65
CA THR A 87 -7.55 20.67 0.48
C THR A 87 -8.86 20.13 1.09
N ARG A 88 -9.89 20.98 1.12
CA ARG A 88 -11.24 20.58 1.57
C ARG A 88 -11.83 19.49 0.68
N TYR A 89 -11.69 19.65 -0.65
CA TYR A 89 -12.21 18.66 -1.60
C TYR A 89 -11.40 17.36 -1.55
N LEU A 90 -10.08 17.43 -1.42
CA LEU A 90 -9.23 16.25 -1.21
C LEU A 90 -9.64 15.50 0.06
N SER A 91 -9.85 16.22 1.18
CA SER A 91 -10.31 15.62 2.44
C SER A 91 -11.69 14.96 2.32
N ALA A 92 -12.59 15.54 1.54
CA ALA A 92 -13.90 14.93 1.28
C ALA A 92 -13.79 13.63 0.46
N ILE A 93 -12.91 13.62 -0.56
CA ILE A 93 -12.63 12.44 -1.39
C ILE A 93 -12.05 11.31 -0.53
N THR A 94 -10.97 11.59 0.22
CA THR A 94 -10.29 10.58 1.03
C THR A 94 -11.22 10.00 2.10
N LYS A 95 -12.05 10.84 2.72
CA LYS A 95 -13.04 10.38 3.71
C LYS A 95 -14.13 9.53 3.10
N GLN A 96 -14.58 9.87 1.88
CA GLN A 96 -15.62 9.11 1.19
C GLN A 96 -15.13 7.77 0.64
N VAL A 97 -13.88 7.71 0.10
CA VAL A 97 -13.37 6.54 -0.61
C VAL A 97 -12.63 5.58 0.34
N ALA A 98 -11.87 6.12 1.29
CA ALA A 98 -11.01 5.33 2.17
C ALA A 98 -11.37 5.43 3.67
N GLU A 99 -12.41 6.20 4.01
CA GLU A 99 -12.84 6.46 5.40
C GLU A 99 -11.76 7.15 6.27
N ASN A 100 -10.60 7.45 5.72
CA ASN A 100 -9.44 8.08 6.35
C ASN A 100 -9.26 9.52 5.86
N SER A 101 -8.62 10.37 6.67
CA SER A 101 -8.20 11.68 6.21
C SER A 101 -6.98 11.60 5.29
N ALA A 102 -6.81 12.59 4.41
CA ALA A 102 -5.62 12.68 3.55
C ALA A 102 -4.31 12.67 4.37
N LYS A 103 -4.31 13.32 5.54
CA LYS A 103 -3.15 13.37 6.43
C LYS A 103 -2.82 12.00 7.02
N GLU A 104 -3.80 11.24 7.46
CA GLU A 104 -3.61 9.88 7.98
C GLU A 104 -3.00 8.97 6.90
N ILE A 105 -3.52 9.03 5.67
CA ILE A 105 -2.99 8.23 4.54
C ILE A 105 -1.52 8.57 4.25
N ILE A 106 -1.16 9.85 4.26
CA ILE A 106 0.24 10.29 4.08
C ILE A 106 1.13 9.77 5.21
N ASP A 107 0.67 9.92 6.47
CA ASP A 107 1.44 9.50 7.64
C ASP A 107 1.60 7.98 7.69
N GLU A 108 0.57 7.20 7.36
CA GLU A 108 0.63 5.73 7.29
C GLU A 108 1.67 5.25 6.27
N ASN A 109 1.66 5.83 5.07
CA ASN A 109 2.65 5.50 4.03
C ASN A 109 4.07 5.89 4.46
N LEU A 110 4.25 7.07 5.06
CA LEU A 110 5.56 7.45 5.60
C LEU A 110 6.02 6.50 6.71
N ILE A 111 5.13 6.09 7.61
CA ILE A 111 5.46 5.12 8.67
C ILE A 111 5.87 3.77 8.08
N LEU A 112 5.24 3.32 7.01
CA LEU A 112 5.62 2.09 6.31
C LEU A 112 7.05 2.19 5.77
N GLU A 113 7.39 3.28 5.10
CA GLU A 113 8.74 3.57 4.60
C GLU A 113 9.78 3.61 5.72
N LEU A 114 9.45 4.28 6.84
CA LEU A 114 10.33 4.35 8.01
C LEU A 114 10.55 2.99 8.67
N LYS A 115 9.52 2.14 8.74
CA LYS A 115 9.63 0.76 9.21
C LYS A 115 10.57 -0.06 8.34
N MET A 116 10.42 0.05 7.02
CA MET A 116 11.32 -0.61 6.07
C MET A 116 12.75 -0.11 6.23
N ALA A 117 12.98 1.20 6.30
CA ALA A 117 14.32 1.76 6.51
C ALA A 117 14.97 1.28 7.81
N LEU A 118 14.20 1.21 8.90
CA LEU A 118 14.70 0.74 10.20
C LEU A 118 15.11 -0.73 10.18
N GLN A 119 14.45 -1.56 9.37
CA GLN A 119 14.65 -3.00 9.33
C GLN A 119 15.61 -3.48 8.24
N SER A 120 15.62 -2.81 7.09
CA SER A 120 16.36 -3.26 5.90
C SER A 120 17.70 -2.56 5.71
N THR A 121 17.97 -1.48 6.45
CA THR A 121 19.21 -0.73 6.29
C THR A 121 20.02 -0.68 7.58
N GLY A 122 21.36 -0.58 7.45
CA GLY A 122 22.27 -0.31 8.56
C GLY A 122 22.34 1.17 9.00
N MET A 123 21.49 2.04 8.42
CA MET A 123 21.50 3.48 8.71
C MET A 123 21.26 3.77 10.18
N SER A 124 21.99 4.73 10.75
CA SER A 124 21.72 5.26 12.08
C SER A 124 20.37 6.00 12.12
N LEU A 125 19.81 6.18 13.30
CA LEU A 125 18.56 6.93 13.46
C LEU A 125 18.69 8.39 13.00
N LYS A 126 19.89 8.97 13.10
CA LYS A 126 20.18 10.32 12.61
C LYS A 126 20.13 10.34 11.08
N GLU A 127 20.80 9.40 10.40
CA GLU A 127 20.80 9.30 8.94
C GLU A 127 19.38 9.06 8.38
N ILE A 128 18.56 8.26 9.09
CA ILE A 128 17.14 8.09 8.71
C ILE A 128 16.39 9.41 8.88
N ALA A 129 16.57 10.12 10.01
CA ALA A 129 15.93 11.41 10.22
C ALA A 129 16.30 12.42 9.12
N ASP A 130 17.57 12.50 8.76
CA ASP A 130 18.07 13.37 7.70
C ASP A 130 17.52 12.96 6.32
N LYS A 131 17.59 11.68 5.97
CA LYS A 131 17.07 11.14 4.70
C LYS A 131 15.59 11.45 4.49
N TYR A 132 14.80 11.28 5.54
CA TYR A 132 13.35 11.49 5.49
C TYR A 132 12.95 12.92 5.88
N ARG A 133 13.90 13.88 5.86
CA ARG A 133 13.70 15.31 6.11
C ARG A 133 12.96 15.62 7.42
N PHE A 134 13.31 14.93 8.49
CA PHE A 134 12.91 15.35 9.83
C PHE A 134 13.81 16.46 10.34
N PRO A 135 13.28 17.42 11.12
CA PRO A 135 14.10 18.52 11.68
C PRO A 135 15.28 18.00 12.50
N ASP A 136 15.07 16.93 13.24
CA ASP A 136 16.08 16.27 14.06
C ASP A 136 15.66 14.83 14.42
N GLN A 137 16.63 14.07 14.97
CA GLN A 137 16.39 12.68 15.40
C GLN A 137 15.36 12.58 16.53
N SER A 138 15.25 13.58 17.40
CA SER A 138 14.30 13.57 18.52
C SER A 138 12.87 13.74 18.01
N PHE A 139 12.68 14.62 17.03
CA PHE A 139 11.39 14.78 16.36
C PHE A 139 10.99 13.51 15.65
N PHE A 140 11.89 12.90 14.88
CA PHE A 140 11.67 11.60 14.25
C PHE A 140 11.23 10.54 15.28
N GLY A 141 11.94 10.46 16.40
CA GLY A 141 11.63 9.51 17.48
C GLY A 141 10.23 9.70 18.04
N ARG A 142 9.83 10.95 18.34
CA ARG A 142 8.47 11.27 18.82
C ARG A 142 7.40 10.98 17.78
N TYR A 143 7.64 11.36 16.53
CA TYR A 143 6.71 11.10 15.42
C TYR A 143 6.48 9.60 15.22
N PHE A 144 7.54 8.82 15.13
CA PHE A 144 7.46 7.38 14.95
C PHE A 144 6.74 6.70 16.13
N LYS A 145 7.10 7.07 17.37
CA LYS A 145 6.44 6.53 18.58
C LYS A 145 4.96 6.88 18.64
N LYS A 146 4.57 8.08 18.23
CA LYS A 146 3.17 8.51 18.17
C LYS A 146 2.33 7.60 17.28
N HIS A 147 2.86 7.21 16.11
CA HIS A 147 2.13 6.42 15.13
C HIS A 147 2.26 4.90 15.29
N THR A 148 3.30 4.42 15.99
CA THR A 148 3.57 2.97 16.11
C THR A 148 3.48 2.44 17.54
N GLY A 149 3.38 3.32 18.53
CA GLY A 149 3.42 2.96 19.94
C GLY A 149 4.81 2.67 20.48
N MET A 150 5.85 2.55 19.64
CA MET A 150 7.21 2.18 20.01
C MET A 150 8.22 3.19 19.49
N SER A 151 9.35 3.32 20.19
CA SER A 151 10.47 4.12 19.68
C SER A 151 11.13 3.43 18.47
N PRO A 152 11.80 4.18 17.57
CA PRO A 152 12.55 3.59 16.45
C PRO A 152 13.61 2.58 16.89
N LYS A 153 14.25 2.81 18.06
CA LYS A 153 15.26 1.90 18.62
C LYS A 153 14.64 0.58 19.07
N GLU A 154 13.52 0.61 19.78
CA GLU A 154 12.76 -0.57 20.19
C GLU A 154 12.24 -1.36 18.98
N TYR A 155 11.74 -0.63 17.96
CA TYR A 155 11.23 -1.25 16.74
C TYR A 155 12.33 -2.00 15.97
N ARG A 156 13.52 -1.41 15.87
CA ARG A 156 14.70 -2.06 15.26
C ARG A 156 15.15 -3.30 16.01
N ALA A 157 15.13 -3.24 17.35
CA ALA A 157 15.54 -4.38 18.19
C ALA A 157 14.59 -5.58 18.16
N LYS A 158 13.33 -5.39 17.80
CA LYS A 158 12.33 -6.49 17.69
C LYS A 158 12.62 -7.49 16.57
N LYS A 159 13.52 -7.20 15.65
CA LYS A 159 13.84 -8.07 14.51
C LYS A 159 14.95 -9.10 14.80
N ASN A 160 15.60 -9.00 15.96
CA ASN A 160 16.67 -9.95 16.36
C ASN A 160 16.11 -11.08 17.23
#